data_688e4b60ccc00dd4a4e4b380faf3a6f9
#
_entry.id   688e4b60ccc00dd4a4e4b380faf3a6f9
#
_cell.length_a   1.000
_cell.length_b   1.000
_cell.length_c   1.000
_cell.angle_alpha   90.00
_cell.angle_beta   90.00
_cell.angle_gamma   90.00
#
_symmetry.space_group_name_H-M   'P 1'
#
loop_
_entity.id
_entity.type
_entity.pdbx_description
1 polymer ?
#
loop_
_entity_poly.entity_id
_entity_poly.type
_entity_poly.pdbx_seq_one_letter_code
_entity_poly.pdbx_strand_id
1 'polypeptide(L)'
;MWEAAEKMSKDLLNGIRNRIALVGIELEGGWNRDPGTSIIRDGSVEFHRSDARPPRPMRSANGTIVLVDENSGRIVEPMATPATAAAARYPTAIGEVVSPRPPNALTVHNYAVWMRKVYPQMVNETCGLHVHVSFAHRLNYSRLITPDLTPFVVEQLAQWGRAECIPADHMLWARLNPDHPWTRQHCAHLFLGDNQVKVVKKEYNSRGTPHSRYTFINYCEAQHHTVEYRGLPMFGRPEGVTGEDIEQAVRAVSTVLTATNKFLSKIRQRERAESVAVVARPPIMQEFGAVIR
;
A
#
# COMPACT_ATOMS: atom_id res chain seq x y z
N MET A 1 2.94 -28.65 4.11
CA MET A 1 3.33 -27.23 4.03
C MET A 1 2.15 -26.30 3.71
N TRP A 2 1.31 -26.61 2.74
CA TRP A 2 0.12 -25.82 2.36
C TRP A 2 -0.91 -25.69 3.49
N GLU A 3 -1.25 -26.76 4.16
CA GLU A 3 -2.23 -26.76 5.27
C GLU A 3 -1.77 -25.91 6.48
N ALA A 4 -0.48 -25.94 6.79
CA ALA A 4 0.08 -25.11 7.85
C ALA A 4 0.05 -23.60 7.51
N ALA A 5 0.32 -23.26 6.25
CA ALA A 5 0.23 -21.89 5.76
C ALA A 5 -1.23 -21.40 5.73
N GLU A 6 -2.16 -22.25 5.33
CA GLU A 6 -3.60 -21.95 5.31
C GLU A 6 -4.18 -21.80 6.72
N LYS A 7 -3.77 -22.67 7.66
CA LYS A 7 -4.16 -22.57 9.08
C LYS A 7 -3.59 -21.29 9.70
N MET A 8 -2.32 -20.98 9.47
CA MET A 8 -1.68 -19.75 9.98
C MET A 8 -2.34 -18.51 9.40
N SER A 9 -2.76 -18.53 8.13
CA SER A 9 -3.55 -17.47 7.50
C SER A 9 -4.93 -17.33 8.15
N LYS A 10 -5.63 -18.42 8.43
CA LYS A 10 -6.94 -18.42 9.11
C LYS A 10 -6.86 -17.91 10.56
N ASP A 11 -5.85 -18.34 11.31
CA ASP A 11 -5.66 -17.90 12.70
C ASP A 11 -5.25 -16.41 12.75
N LEU A 12 -4.43 -15.96 11.81
CA LEU A 12 -4.07 -14.56 11.65
C LEU A 12 -5.29 -13.71 11.29
N LEU A 13 -6.10 -14.15 10.34
CA LEU A 13 -7.35 -13.50 9.93
C LEU A 13 -8.36 -13.43 11.08
N ASN A 14 -8.47 -14.46 11.90
CA ASN A 14 -9.32 -14.45 13.09
C ASN A 14 -8.85 -13.43 14.15
N GLY A 15 -7.54 -13.25 14.31
CA GLY A 15 -6.98 -12.20 15.16
C GLY A 15 -7.25 -10.78 14.63
N ILE A 16 -7.26 -10.61 13.31
CA ILE A 16 -7.54 -9.34 12.63
C ILE A 16 -9.02 -8.97 12.74
N ARG A 17 -9.94 -9.95 12.68
CA ARG A 17 -11.40 -9.77 12.73
C ARG A 17 -11.88 -8.86 13.85
N ASN A 18 -11.25 -8.90 15.01
CA ASN A 18 -11.71 -8.16 16.18
C ASN A 18 -11.27 -6.69 16.20
N ARG A 19 -10.53 -6.21 15.20
CA ARG A 19 -9.92 -4.88 15.23
C ARG A 19 -10.17 -4.08 13.96
N ILE A 20 -9.93 -4.69 12.80
CA ILE A 20 -10.19 -4.07 11.49
C ILE A 20 -11.63 -4.37 11.10
N ALA A 21 -12.43 -3.32 10.93
CA ALA A 21 -13.83 -3.43 10.55
C ALA A 21 -13.99 -3.53 9.03
N LEU A 22 -13.40 -2.57 8.30
CA LEU A 22 -13.51 -2.49 6.85
C LEU A 22 -12.13 -2.23 6.24
N VAL A 23 -11.99 -2.66 4.99
CA VAL A 23 -10.82 -2.43 4.15
C VAL A 23 -11.26 -1.65 2.92
N GLY A 24 -10.65 -0.50 2.67
CA GLY A 24 -10.79 0.22 1.42
C GLY A 24 -9.55 -0.01 0.55
N ILE A 25 -9.73 -0.13 -0.75
CA ILE A 25 -8.65 -0.30 -1.72
C ILE A 25 -8.86 0.71 -2.85
N GLU A 26 -7.80 1.39 -3.23
CA GLU A 26 -7.71 2.19 -4.44
C GLU A 26 -6.62 1.59 -5.32
N LEU A 27 -6.95 1.33 -6.58
CA LEU A 27 -6.03 0.76 -7.58
C LEU A 27 -5.85 1.77 -8.69
N GLU A 28 -4.64 2.27 -8.86
CA GLU A 28 -4.27 3.17 -9.94
C GLU A 28 -3.72 2.38 -11.14
N GLY A 29 -4.08 2.79 -12.36
CA GLY A 29 -3.58 2.09 -13.54
C GLY A 29 -4.34 2.39 -14.83
N GLY A 30 -4.17 1.49 -15.79
CA GLY A 30 -4.79 1.53 -17.10
C GLY A 30 -5.63 0.29 -17.39
N TRP A 31 -6.81 0.52 -17.97
CA TRP A 31 -7.77 -0.53 -18.33
C TRP A 31 -8.09 -0.50 -19.82
N ASN A 32 -8.09 -1.65 -20.46
CA ASN A 32 -8.60 -1.88 -21.81
C ASN A 32 -9.95 -2.62 -21.80
N ARG A 33 -10.35 -3.13 -20.63
CA ARG A 33 -11.61 -3.82 -20.41
C ARG A 33 -12.33 -3.15 -19.26
N ASP A 34 -13.65 -3.10 -19.35
CA ASP A 34 -14.49 -2.61 -18.26
C ASP A 34 -14.26 -3.49 -17.00
N PRO A 35 -13.79 -2.92 -15.89
CA PRO A 35 -13.63 -3.66 -14.63
C PRO A 35 -14.98 -3.95 -13.94
N GLY A 36 -16.12 -3.49 -14.49
CA GLY A 36 -17.44 -3.59 -13.87
C GLY A 36 -17.62 -2.67 -12.67
N THR A 37 -16.82 -1.60 -12.60
CA THR A 37 -16.91 -0.51 -11.63
C THR A 37 -16.39 0.78 -12.29
N SER A 38 -16.77 1.93 -11.76
CA SER A 38 -16.35 3.22 -12.31
C SER A 38 -14.84 3.44 -12.17
N ILE A 39 -14.20 3.87 -13.23
CA ILE A 39 -12.83 4.36 -13.23
C ILE A 39 -12.90 5.88 -13.03
N ILE A 40 -12.27 6.37 -11.97
CA ILE A 40 -12.20 7.79 -11.63
C ILE A 40 -10.92 8.34 -12.28
N ARG A 41 -11.04 9.43 -13.02
CA ARG A 41 -9.86 10.07 -13.61
C ARG A 41 -8.98 10.64 -12.49
N ASP A 42 -7.75 10.17 -12.42
CA ASP A 42 -6.70 10.70 -11.55
C ASP A 42 -5.56 11.30 -12.42
N GLY A 43 -5.29 12.59 -12.22
CA GLY A 43 -4.23 13.29 -12.94
C GLY A 43 -2.81 12.96 -12.46
N SER A 44 -2.66 12.18 -11.37
CA SER A 44 -1.36 11.69 -10.92
C SER A 44 -0.92 10.41 -11.63
N VAL A 45 -1.88 9.72 -12.29
CA VAL A 45 -1.61 8.51 -13.06
C VAL A 45 -1.34 8.90 -14.50
N GLU A 46 -0.09 8.79 -14.91
CA GLU A 46 0.36 9.18 -16.26
C GLU A 46 0.88 7.95 -17.00
N PHE A 47 0.27 7.67 -18.16
CA PHE A 47 0.84 6.74 -19.14
C PHE A 47 1.38 7.54 -20.32
N HIS A 48 2.66 7.43 -20.57
CA HIS A 48 3.25 7.97 -21.78
C HIS A 48 2.98 7.01 -22.94
N ARG A 49 2.77 7.55 -24.14
CA ARG A 49 2.59 6.70 -25.34
C ARG A 49 3.77 5.76 -25.58
N SER A 50 4.95 6.10 -25.06
CA SER A 50 6.14 5.26 -25.07
C SER A 50 6.03 4.05 -24.15
N ASP A 51 5.30 4.16 -23.03
CA ASP A 51 5.17 3.08 -22.02
C ASP A 51 4.35 1.92 -22.55
N ALA A 52 3.46 2.22 -23.52
CA ALA A 52 2.54 1.27 -24.11
C ALA A 52 2.83 0.97 -25.58
N ARG A 53 3.94 1.45 -26.14
CA ARG A 53 4.32 1.11 -27.51
C ARG A 53 4.79 -0.32 -27.58
N PRO A 54 4.17 -1.13 -28.46
CA PRO A 54 4.70 -2.46 -28.71
C PRO A 54 6.13 -2.34 -29.24
N PRO A 55 7.03 -3.25 -28.84
CA PRO A 55 8.37 -3.31 -29.37
C PRO A 55 8.31 -3.32 -30.90
N ARG A 56 9.16 -2.53 -31.53
CA ARG A 56 9.17 -2.39 -32.98
C ARG A 56 9.85 -3.58 -33.65
N PRO A 57 9.22 -4.24 -34.63
CA PRO A 57 9.90 -5.26 -35.39
C PRO A 57 11.03 -4.63 -36.23
N MET A 58 12.26 -5.06 -35.98
CA MET A 58 13.43 -4.67 -36.76
C MET A 58 14.10 -5.92 -37.32
N ARG A 59 14.65 -5.80 -38.53
CA ARG A 59 15.52 -6.84 -39.07
C ARG A 59 16.92 -6.72 -38.49
N SER A 60 17.37 -7.72 -37.83
CA SER A 60 18.75 -7.83 -37.37
C SER A 60 19.71 -8.06 -38.58
N ALA A 61 20.99 -7.90 -38.35
CA ALA A 61 22.02 -8.05 -39.40
C ALA A 61 22.01 -9.45 -40.04
N ASN A 62 21.52 -10.49 -39.38
CA ASN A 62 21.36 -11.83 -39.89
C ASN A 62 20.01 -12.10 -40.58
N GLY A 63 19.19 -11.07 -40.78
CA GLY A 63 17.89 -11.18 -41.43
C GLY A 63 16.71 -11.62 -40.53
N THR A 64 16.97 -11.98 -39.28
CA THR A 64 15.92 -12.35 -38.34
C THR A 64 15.13 -11.14 -37.90
N ILE A 65 13.80 -11.25 -37.79
CA ILE A 65 12.97 -10.19 -37.21
C ILE A 65 13.11 -10.27 -35.68
N VAL A 66 13.61 -9.20 -35.09
CA VAL A 66 13.73 -9.02 -33.65
C VAL A 66 12.84 -7.88 -33.23
N LEU A 67 12.31 -7.94 -32.01
CA LEU A 67 11.56 -6.85 -31.42
C LEU A 67 12.52 -5.96 -30.62
N VAL A 68 12.50 -4.67 -30.92
CA VAL A 68 13.35 -3.69 -30.24
C VAL A 68 12.45 -2.73 -29.47
N ASP A 69 12.73 -2.57 -28.20
CA ASP A 69 12.13 -1.53 -27.37
C ASP A 69 12.58 -0.17 -27.93
N GLU A 70 11.62 0.66 -28.33
CA GLU A 70 11.90 1.96 -28.96
C GLU A 70 12.63 2.95 -28.04
N ASN A 71 12.47 2.78 -26.72
CA ASN A 71 13.05 3.71 -25.74
C ASN A 71 14.48 3.31 -25.36
N SER A 72 14.72 2.01 -25.13
CA SER A 72 16.02 1.51 -24.70
C SER A 72 16.92 1.04 -25.86
N GLY A 73 16.35 0.84 -27.05
CA GLY A 73 17.06 0.23 -28.19
C GLY A 73 17.45 -1.24 -27.94
N ARG A 74 16.97 -1.84 -26.87
CA ARG A 74 17.30 -3.24 -26.51
C ARG A 74 16.44 -4.22 -27.30
N ILE A 75 17.06 -5.33 -27.69
CA ILE A 75 16.32 -6.46 -28.27
C ILE A 75 15.52 -7.08 -27.15
N VAL A 76 14.19 -7.06 -27.29
CA VAL A 76 13.27 -7.85 -26.47
C VAL A 76 13.22 -9.25 -27.07
N GLU A 77 13.07 -10.28 -26.27
CA GLU A 77 13.03 -11.68 -26.75
C GLU A 77 12.13 -11.84 -27.97
N PRO A 78 12.52 -12.65 -28.93
CA PRO A 78 11.75 -12.82 -30.17
C PRO A 78 10.36 -13.34 -29.80
N MET A 79 9.35 -12.52 -30.04
CA MET A 79 7.97 -12.92 -29.86
C MET A 79 7.57 -13.92 -30.92
N ALA A 80 6.96 -15.01 -30.50
CA ALA A 80 6.60 -16.13 -31.36
C ALA A 80 5.53 -15.79 -32.43
N THR A 81 4.80 -14.66 -32.33
CA THR A 81 3.79 -14.29 -33.32
C THR A 81 3.53 -12.76 -33.40
N PRO A 82 3.17 -12.23 -34.61
CA PRO A 82 2.73 -10.84 -34.76
C PRO A 82 1.48 -10.45 -33.97
N ALA A 83 0.68 -11.43 -33.55
CA ALA A 83 -0.55 -11.20 -32.79
C ALA A 83 -0.27 -10.68 -31.35
N THR A 84 0.89 -11.04 -30.77
CA THR A 84 1.28 -10.57 -29.44
C THR A 84 1.83 -9.15 -29.45
N ALA A 85 2.44 -8.71 -30.57
CA ALA A 85 2.89 -7.33 -30.75
C ALA A 85 1.72 -6.33 -30.88
N ALA A 86 0.54 -6.79 -31.29
CA ALA A 86 -0.68 -5.95 -31.37
C ALA A 86 -1.38 -5.77 -30.00
N ALA A 87 -0.95 -6.49 -28.97
CA ALA A 87 -1.61 -6.49 -27.66
C ALA A 87 -1.12 -5.39 -26.71
N ALA A 88 0.05 -4.81 -26.94
CA ALA A 88 0.52 -3.65 -26.17
C ALA A 88 -0.23 -2.40 -26.63
N ARG A 89 -1.49 -2.29 -26.24
CA ARG A 89 -2.31 -1.11 -26.53
C ARG A 89 -2.21 -0.14 -25.37
N TYR A 90 -2.06 1.13 -25.72
CA TYR A 90 -2.26 2.23 -24.77
C TYR A 90 -3.62 2.04 -24.07
N PRO A 91 -3.73 2.18 -22.74
CA PRO A 91 -4.97 1.94 -22.04
C PRO A 91 -6.08 2.84 -22.55
N THR A 92 -7.27 2.29 -22.68
CA THR A 92 -8.46 3.05 -23.13
C THR A 92 -9.02 3.91 -22.01
N ALA A 93 -8.78 3.52 -20.75
CA ALA A 93 -9.13 4.30 -19.58
C ALA A 93 -7.96 4.30 -18.60
N ILE A 94 -7.65 5.48 -18.05
CA ILE A 94 -6.57 5.73 -17.10
C ILE A 94 -7.17 6.42 -15.87
N GLY A 95 -6.75 6.00 -14.69
CA GLY A 95 -7.21 6.60 -13.45
C GLY A 95 -7.12 5.64 -12.27
N GLU A 96 -8.09 5.72 -11.37
CA GLU A 96 -8.21 4.87 -10.20
C GLU A 96 -9.55 4.15 -10.14
N VAL A 97 -9.53 2.95 -9.60
CA VAL A 97 -10.72 2.20 -9.21
C VAL A 97 -10.75 2.12 -7.69
N VAL A 98 -11.81 2.66 -7.11
CA VAL A 98 -12.03 2.71 -5.66
C VAL A 98 -12.99 1.62 -5.24
N SER A 99 -12.68 0.95 -4.15
CA SER A 99 -13.53 -0.09 -3.56
C SER A 99 -14.91 0.45 -3.14
N PRO A 100 -15.95 -0.40 -3.14
CA PRO A 100 -17.30 0.02 -2.77
C PRO A 100 -17.37 0.59 -1.35
N ARG A 101 -18.24 1.59 -1.17
CA ARG A 101 -18.59 2.15 0.14
C ARG A 101 -19.65 1.29 0.84
N PRO A 102 -19.86 1.45 2.19
CA PRO A 102 -20.97 0.83 2.86
C PRO A 102 -22.31 1.06 2.12
N PRO A 103 -23.23 0.06 2.08
CA PRO A 103 -23.19 -1.22 2.80
C PRO A 103 -22.32 -2.31 2.16
N ASN A 104 -21.77 -2.10 0.96
CA ASN A 104 -21.03 -3.11 0.19
C ASN A 104 -19.50 -3.01 0.38
N ALA A 105 -19.05 -2.32 1.44
CA ALA A 105 -17.63 -2.14 1.70
C ALA A 105 -16.89 -3.48 1.88
N LEU A 106 -15.61 -3.47 1.50
CA LEU A 106 -14.77 -4.65 1.63
C LEU A 106 -14.40 -4.91 3.10
N THR A 107 -14.14 -6.17 3.36
CA THR A 107 -13.65 -6.69 4.64
C THR A 107 -12.33 -7.44 4.41
N VAL A 108 -11.68 -7.84 5.49
CA VAL A 108 -10.47 -8.70 5.42
C VAL A 108 -10.70 -10.05 4.72
N HIS A 109 -11.95 -10.40 4.41
CA HIS A 109 -12.30 -11.70 3.80
C HIS A 109 -12.55 -11.62 2.29
N ASN A 110 -12.95 -10.46 1.77
CA ASN A 110 -13.41 -10.33 0.38
C ASN A 110 -12.60 -9.34 -0.46
N TYR A 111 -11.70 -8.53 0.13
CA TYR A 111 -10.91 -7.57 -0.63
C TYR A 111 -10.09 -8.25 -1.74
N ALA A 112 -9.51 -9.42 -1.47
CA ALA A 112 -8.70 -10.15 -2.44
C ALA A 112 -9.51 -10.59 -3.67
N VAL A 113 -10.75 -11.04 -3.44
CA VAL A 113 -11.67 -11.43 -4.54
C VAL A 113 -12.00 -10.21 -5.39
N TRP A 114 -12.27 -9.08 -4.74
CA TRP A 114 -12.55 -7.82 -5.44
C TRP A 114 -11.34 -7.35 -6.24
N MET A 115 -10.14 -7.32 -5.65
CA MET A 115 -8.91 -6.92 -6.35
C MET A 115 -8.67 -7.73 -7.61
N ARG A 116 -8.76 -9.08 -7.53
CA ARG A 116 -8.58 -9.97 -8.69
C ARG A 116 -9.56 -9.66 -9.83
N LYS A 117 -10.75 -9.19 -9.50
CA LYS A 117 -11.78 -8.87 -10.51
C LYS A 117 -11.51 -7.56 -11.23
N VAL A 118 -11.06 -6.53 -10.50
CA VAL A 118 -11.00 -5.14 -11.01
C VAL A 118 -9.59 -4.64 -11.27
N TYR A 119 -8.57 -5.47 -11.05
CA TYR A 119 -7.17 -5.07 -11.21
C TYR A 119 -6.89 -4.51 -12.60
N PRO A 120 -6.08 -3.43 -12.73
CA PRO A 120 -5.75 -2.86 -14.03
C PRO A 120 -4.97 -3.85 -14.90
N GLN A 121 -5.06 -3.70 -16.20
CA GLN A 121 -4.30 -4.50 -17.15
C GLN A 121 -2.90 -3.94 -17.41
N MET A 122 -2.67 -2.67 -17.09
CA MET A 122 -1.40 -1.98 -17.26
C MET A 122 -1.11 -1.12 -16.04
N VAL A 123 0.14 -1.11 -15.59
CA VAL A 123 0.61 -0.28 -14.49
C VAL A 123 2.03 0.21 -14.80
N ASN A 124 2.43 1.33 -14.22
CA ASN A 124 3.78 1.85 -14.29
C ASN A 124 4.24 2.41 -12.94
N GLU A 125 5.39 3.05 -12.89
CA GLU A 125 5.96 3.59 -11.65
C GLU A 125 5.12 4.69 -10.99
N THR A 126 4.25 5.38 -11.73
CA THR A 126 3.36 6.41 -11.17
C THR A 126 2.17 5.80 -10.44
N CYS A 127 1.78 4.57 -10.78
CA CYS A 127 0.61 3.90 -10.24
C CYS A 127 0.82 3.46 -8.78
N GLY A 128 -0.10 3.85 -7.90
CA GLY A 128 -0.14 3.49 -6.49
C GLY A 128 -1.23 2.47 -6.14
N LEU A 129 -0.96 1.67 -5.13
CA LEU A 129 -1.91 0.82 -4.45
C LEU A 129 -2.16 1.40 -3.06
N HIS A 130 -3.35 1.95 -2.83
CA HIS A 130 -3.70 2.55 -1.55
C HIS A 130 -4.59 1.61 -0.74
N VAL A 131 -4.29 1.49 0.55
CA VAL A 131 -5.01 0.60 1.46
C VAL A 131 -5.58 1.41 2.61
N HIS A 132 -6.89 1.50 2.70
CA HIS A 132 -7.59 2.14 3.80
C HIS A 132 -8.04 1.10 4.82
N VAL A 133 -7.79 1.38 6.08
CA VAL A 133 -8.18 0.50 7.19
C VAL A 133 -9.04 1.27 8.16
N SER A 134 -10.27 0.81 8.39
CA SER A 134 -11.15 1.31 9.44
C SER A 134 -11.27 0.34 10.60
N PHE A 135 -11.69 0.84 11.76
CA PHE A 135 -11.71 0.08 13.01
C PHE A 135 -13.08 0.11 13.65
N ALA A 136 -13.51 -1.02 14.23
CA ALA A 136 -14.75 -1.10 15.00
C ALA A 136 -14.79 -0.12 16.18
N HIS A 137 -13.61 0.19 16.74
CA HIS A 137 -13.49 1.11 17.88
C HIS A 137 -12.54 2.28 17.52
N ARG A 138 -13.02 3.50 17.68
CA ARG A 138 -12.25 4.74 17.44
C ARG A 138 -10.91 4.78 18.20
N LEU A 139 -10.84 4.18 19.39
CA LEU A 139 -9.61 4.09 20.17
C LEU A 139 -8.47 3.38 19.42
N ASN A 140 -8.78 2.41 18.54
CA ASN A 140 -7.75 1.75 17.73
C ASN A 140 -7.16 2.68 16.68
N TYR A 141 -7.97 3.53 16.08
CA TYR A 141 -7.53 4.57 15.17
C TYR A 141 -6.59 5.56 15.88
N SER A 142 -7.00 6.10 17.02
CA SER A 142 -6.21 7.07 17.80
C SER A 142 -4.84 6.52 18.21
N ARG A 143 -4.76 5.22 18.51
CA ARG A 143 -3.50 4.53 18.86
C ARG A 143 -2.51 4.43 17.72
N LEU A 144 -2.98 4.51 16.48
CA LEU A 144 -2.12 4.45 15.30
C LEU A 144 -1.53 5.81 14.94
N ILE A 145 -2.03 6.91 15.52
CA ILE A 145 -1.50 8.27 15.27
C ILE A 145 -0.19 8.44 16.05
N THR A 146 0.88 7.84 15.53
CA THR A 146 2.21 7.86 16.14
C THR A 146 3.29 7.81 15.04
N PRO A 147 4.46 8.47 15.25
CA PRO A 147 5.56 8.44 14.30
C PRO A 147 6.15 7.02 14.11
N ASP A 148 5.94 6.12 15.06
CA ASP A 148 6.49 4.76 15.02
C ASP A 148 5.77 3.84 14.01
N LEU A 149 4.57 4.20 13.54
CA LEU A 149 3.80 3.32 12.66
C LEU A 149 4.43 3.19 11.28
N THR A 150 4.86 4.29 10.67
CA THR A 150 5.46 4.28 9.32
C THR A 150 6.71 3.38 9.27
N PRO A 151 7.74 3.57 10.11
CA PRO A 151 8.92 2.71 10.06
C PRO A 151 8.59 1.25 10.35
N PHE A 152 7.63 0.98 11.25
CA PHE A 152 7.20 -0.37 11.52
C PHE A 152 6.57 -1.05 10.31
N VAL A 153 5.68 -0.37 9.59
CA VAL A 153 5.02 -0.92 8.39
C VAL A 153 6.01 -1.11 7.24
N VAL A 154 6.91 -0.13 7.03
CA VAL A 154 8.00 -0.22 6.04
C VAL A 154 8.86 -1.44 6.29
N GLU A 155 9.26 -1.69 7.55
CA GLU A 155 10.05 -2.86 7.92
C GLU A 155 9.30 -4.18 7.62
N GLN A 156 8.00 -4.27 7.97
CA GLN A 156 7.20 -5.46 7.69
C GLN A 156 7.05 -5.73 6.19
N LEU A 157 6.85 -4.68 5.38
CA LEU A 157 6.80 -4.79 3.92
C LEU A 157 8.15 -5.19 3.32
N ALA A 158 9.25 -4.64 3.84
CA ALA A 158 10.59 -5.02 3.40
C ALA A 158 10.93 -6.48 3.75
N GLN A 159 10.53 -6.96 4.93
CA GLN A 159 10.68 -8.37 5.31
C GLN A 159 9.87 -9.29 4.42
N TRP A 160 8.61 -8.93 4.15
CA TRP A 160 7.74 -9.65 3.22
C TRP A 160 8.33 -9.69 1.81
N GLY A 161 8.75 -8.55 1.25
CA GLY A 161 9.31 -8.48 -0.09
C GLY A 161 10.56 -9.35 -0.27
N ARG A 162 11.42 -9.43 0.77
CA ARG A 162 12.56 -10.35 0.76
C ARG A 162 12.13 -11.83 0.79
N ALA A 163 11.13 -12.16 1.61
CA ALA A 163 10.61 -13.52 1.72
C ALA A 163 9.94 -14.01 0.44
N GLU A 164 9.28 -13.10 -0.30
CA GLU A 164 8.64 -13.37 -1.61
C GLU A 164 9.65 -13.27 -2.77
N CYS A 165 10.93 -13.01 -2.49
CA CYS A 165 11.96 -12.85 -3.52
C CYS A 165 11.61 -11.79 -4.57
N ILE A 166 10.97 -10.68 -4.14
CA ILE A 166 10.65 -9.57 -5.04
C ILE A 166 11.95 -9.03 -5.66
N PRO A 167 12.04 -8.91 -6.99
CA PRO A 167 13.24 -8.46 -7.69
C PRO A 167 13.79 -7.15 -7.15
N ALA A 168 15.10 -7.00 -7.12
CA ALA A 168 15.78 -5.83 -6.52
C ALA A 168 15.47 -4.51 -7.24
N ASP A 169 15.11 -4.57 -8.53
CA ASP A 169 14.70 -3.45 -9.37
C ASP A 169 13.20 -3.13 -9.30
N HIS A 170 12.43 -3.90 -8.52
CA HIS A 170 11.00 -3.66 -8.37
C HIS A 170 10.72 -2.36 -7.62
N MET A 171 9.70 -1.62 -8.05
CA MET A 171 9.30 -0.32 -7.48
C MET A 171 8.99 -0.36 -5.98
N LEU A 172 8.67 -1.53 -5.42
CA LEU A 172 8.50 -1.70 -3.98
C LEU A 172 9.71 -1.16 -3.21
N TRP A 173 10.93 -1.51 -3.64
CA TRP A 173 12.15 -1.11 -2.95
C TRP A 173 12.42 0.38 -3.04
N ALA A 174 12.14 0.98 -4.20
CA ALA A 174 12.21 2.42 -4.35
C ALA A 174 11.23 3.12 -3.38
N ARG A 175 9.98 2.69 -3.34
CA ARG A 175 8.93 3.31 -2.49
C ARG A 175 9.12 3.07 -1.00
N LEU A 176 9.82 2.01 -0.59
CA LEU A 176 10.15 1.75 0.81
C LEU A 176 11.44 2.45 1.30
N ASN A 177 12.21 3.06 0.39
CA ASN A 177 13.48 3.69 0.72
C ASN A 177 13.42 5.22 0.46
N PRO A 178 13.43 6.04 1.53
CA PRO A 178 13.41 7.50 1.39
C PRO A 178 14.64 8.06 0.65
N ASP A 179 15.76 7.32 0.67
CA ASP A 179 17.01 7.74 0.04
C ASP A 179 17.15 7.29 -1.41
N HIS A 180 16.20 6.50 -1.92
CA HIS A 180 16.22 6.08 -3.31
C HIS A 180 16.07 7.28 -4.26
N PRO A 181 16.89 7.41 -5.34
CA PRO A 181 16.82 8.54 -6.25
C PRO A 181 15.43 8.80 -6.81
N TRP A 182 14.73 7.77 -7.22
CA TRP A 182 13.36 7.87 -7.72
C TRP A 182 12.40 8.43 -6.65
N THR A 183 12.48 7.93 -5.42
CA THR A 183 11.65 8.41 -4.30
C THR A 183 11.91 9.86 -3.98
N ARG A 184 13.18 10.28 -3.95
CA ARG A 184 13.56 11.69 -3.74
C ARG A 184 13.00 12.60 -4.83
N GLN A 185 12.97 12.15 -6.07
CA GLN A 185 12.49 12.92 -7.20
C GLN A 185 10.96 12.97 -7.27
N HIS A 186 10.28 11.84 -7.05
CA HIS A 186 8.85 11.70 -7.35
C HIS A 186 7.97 11.58 -6.10
N CYS A 187 8.49 11.05 -4.99
CA CYS A 187 7.73 10.69 -3.80
C CYS A 187 8.40 11.12 -2.48
N ALA A 188 9.25 12.15 -2.48
CA ALA A 188 9.92 12.62 -1.26
C ALA A 188 8.95 12.92 -0.11
N HIS A 189 7.74 13.36 -0.44
CA HIS A 189 6.67 13.63 0.51
C HIS A 189 6.17 12.41 1.28
N LEU A 190 6.37 11.18 0.77
CA LEU A 190 5.95 9.96 1.48
C LEU A 190 6.59 9.84 2.87
N PHE A 191 7.78 10.40 3.05
CA PHE A 191 8.58 10.26 4.28
C PHE A 191 8.73 11.55 5.09
N LEU A 192 7.93 12.57 4.82
CA LEU A 192 7.91 13.82 5.62
C LEU A 192 7.42 13.62 7.07
N GLY A 193 7.50 12.44 7.57
CA GLY A 193 6.84 11.74 8.66
C GLY A 193 6.85 12.37 10.05
N ASP A 194 7.92 12.97 10.54
CA ASP A 194 7.98 13.43 11.94
C ASP A 194 7.08 14.64 12.21
N ASN A 195 6.84 15.46 11.21
CA ASN A 195 5.91 16.58 11.32
C ASN A 195 4.45 16.16 11.20
N GLN A 196 4.15 14.98 10.66
CA GLN A 196 2.78 14.52 10.38
C GLN A 196 1.94 14.35 11.64
N VAL A 197 2.50 13.70 12.66
CA VAL A 197 1.76 13.48 13.92
C VAL A 197 1.47 14.82 14.61
N LYS A 198 2.40 15.78 14.52
CA LYS A 198 2.20 17.13 15.03
C LYS A 198 1.17 17.89 14.20
N VAL A 199 1.22 17.73 12.89
CA VAL A 199 0.29 18.33 11.93
C VAL A 199 -1.10 17.74 12.11
N VAL A 200 -1.27 16.43 12.13
CA VAL A 200 -2.55 15.77 12.38
C VAL A 200 -3.14 16.20 13.73
N LYS A 201 -2.35 16.27 14.79
CA LYS A 201 -2.81 16.76 16.10
C LYS A 201 -3.16 18.25 16.12
N LYS A 202 -2.55 19.07 15.26
CA LYS A 202 -2.75 20.51 15.19
C LYS A 202 -3.83 20.90 14.16
N GLU A 203 -3.91 20.19 13.05
CA GLU A 203 -4.84 20.43 11.94
C GLU A 203 -6.22 19.79 12.12
N TYR A 204 -6.44 19.10 13.22
CA TYR A 204 -7.75 18.60 13.60
C TYR A 204 -8.86 19.67 13.58
N ASN A 205 -8.47 20.93 13.68
CA ASN A 205 -9.35 22.09 13.67
C ASN A 205 -9.25 22.94 12.40
N SER A 206 -8.36 22.62 11.46
CA SER A 206 -8.24 23.32 10.20
C SER A 206 -8.36 22.33 9.03
N ARG A 207 -9.20 22.66 8.06
CA ARG A 207 -9.34 21.89 6.82
C ARG A 207 -7.95 21.64 6.24
N GLY A 208 -7.51 20.37 6.29
CA GLY A 208 -6.14 19.94 6.12
C GLY A 208 -5.39 20.59 4.97
N THR A 209 -4.12 20.86 5.18
CA THR A 209 -3.24 21.34 4.12
C THR A 209 -2.96 20.21 3.12
N PRO A 210 -2.80 20.52 1.82
CA PRO A 210 -2.54 19.51 0.78
C PRO A 210 -1.33 18.61 1.07
N HIS A 211 -0.38 19.06 1.88
CA HIS A 211 0.88 18.35 2.13
C HIS A 211 0.76 17.12 3.03
N SER A 212 -0.21 17.04 3.93
CA SER A 212 -0.41 15.86 4.79
C SER A 212 -1.04 14.69 4.03
N ARG A 213 -1.70 14.95 2.91
CA ARG A 213 -2.44 13.95 2.12
C ARG A 213 -1.52 12.96 1.40
N TYR A 214 -0.30 13.34 1.09
CA TYR A 214 0.59 12.55 0.21
C TYR A 214 1.68 11.78 0.96
N THR A 215 1.49 11.50 2.22
CA THR A 215 2.45 10.81 3.05
C THR A 215 2.28 9.29 2.96
N PHE A 216 3.29 8.52 3.37
CA PHE A 216 3.25 7.06 3.37
C PHE A 216 2.03 6.52 4.13
N ILE A 217 1.71 7.17 5.26
CA ILE A 217 0.50 6.92 6.02
C ILE A 217 -0.25 8.24 6.16
N ASN A 218 -1.48 8.26 5.66
CA ASN A 218 -2.40 9.38 5.77
C ASN A 218 -3.52 9.04 6.78
N TYR A 219 -3.83 9.97 7.65
CA TYR A 219 -4.87 9.81 8.66
C TYR A 219 -6.14 10.54 8.22
N CYS A 220 -7.10 9.78 7.64
CA CYS A 220 -8.34 10.30 7.07
C CYS A 220 -9.44 10.43 8.14
N GLU A 221 -9.22 11.26 9.18
CA GLU A 221 -10.17 11.33 10.28
C GLU A 221 -11.47 12.07 9.95
N ALA A 222 -11.37 13.20 9.25
CA ALA A 222 -12.52 14.08 9.01
C ALA A 222 -13.64 13.40 8.20
N GLN A 223 -13.33 12.38 7.43
CA GLN A 223 -14.27 11.74 6.53
C GLN A 223 -14.66 10.32 6.95
N HIS A 224 -13.73 9.50 7.43
CA HIS A 224 -13.96 8.06 7.54
C HIS A 224 -13.33 7.38 8.75
N HIS A 225 -12.55 8.06 9.60
CA HIS A 225 -11.75 7.47 10.68
C HIS A 225 -10.91 6.28 10.18
N THR A 226 -10.28 6.44 9.02
CA THR A 226 -9.43 5.43 8.40
C THR A 226 -7.97 5.84 8.44
N VAL A 227 -7.10 4.85 8.48
CA VAL A 227 -5.68 4.99 8.18
C VAL A 227 -5.47 4.53 6.74
N GLU A 228 -4.93 5.39 5.91
CA GLU A 228 -4.62 5.11 4.51
C GLU A 228 -3.12 4.89 4.37
N TYR A 229 -2.74 3.77 3.77
CA TYR A 229 -1.36 3.40 3.42
C TYR A 229 -1.16 3.64 1.93
N ARG A 230 -0.29 4.60 1.57
CA ARG A 230 -0.06 5.05 0.18
C ARG A 230 1.29 4.63 -0.39
N GLY A 231 2.14 3.99 0.39
CA GLY A 231 3.51 3.66 0.01
C GLY A 231 3.66 2.43 -0.89
N LEU A 232 2.58 1.72 -1.23
CA LEU A 232 2.69 0.56 -2.10
C LEU A 232 2.66 0.97 -3.58
N PRO A 233 3.53 0.38 -4.43
CA PRO A 233 3.36 0.45 -5.88
C PRO A 233 2.22 -0.46 -6.32
N MET A 234 1.71 -0.26 -7.50
CA MET A 234 1.02 -1.31 -8.22
C MET A 234 2.03 -2.37 -8.68
N PHE A 235 1.59 -3.62 -8.74
CA PHE A 235 2.40 -4.75 -9.21
C PHE A 235 2.04 -5.05 -10.66
N GLY A 236 3.06 -5.21 -11.50
CA GLY A 236 2.92 -5.42 -12.93
C GLY A 236 3.81 -4.47 -13.73
N ARG A 237 3.53 -4.36 -15.02
CA ARG A 237 4.33 -3.58 -15.97
C ARG A 237 3.42 -2.81 -16.94
N PRO A 238 3.94 -1.79 -17.65
CA PRO A 238 3.19 -1.09 -18.68
C PRO A 238 2.73 -2.01 -19.83
N GLU A 239 3.52 -3.05 -20.13
CA GLU A 239 3.21 -4.01 -21.18
C GLU A 239 2.09 -4.99 -20.80
N GLY A 240 1.85 -5.15 -19.52
CA GLY A 240 0.78 -5.98 -19.00
C GLY A 240 0.96 -6.42 -17.56
N VAL A 241 -0.14 -6.84 -16.97
CA VAL A 241 -0.21 -7.38 -15.63
C VAL A 241 -0.51 -8.88 -15.70
N THR A 242 0.26 -9.66 -14.98
CA THR A 242 0.10 -11.11 -14.87
C THR A 242 -0.75 -11.52 -13.67
N GLY A 243 -1.19 -12.77 -13.62
CA GLY A 243 -1.87 -13.31 -12.44
C GLY A 243 -0.97 -13.29 -11.20
N GLU A 244 0.35 -13.50 -11.35
CA GLU A 244 1.30 -13.44 -10.23
C GLU A 244 1.44 -12.01 -9.68
N ASP A 245 1.46 -10.99 -10.52
CA ASP A 245 1.49 -9.60 -10.09
C ASP A 245 0.27 -9.25 -9.22
N ILE A 246 -0.92 -9.75 -9.61
CA ILE A 246 -2.15 -9.56 -8.84
C ILE A 246 -2.04 -10.25 -7.48
N GLU A 247 -1.52 -11.47 -7.44
CA GLU A 247 -1.33 -12.20 -6.18
C GLU A 247 -0.29 -11.52 -5.28
N GLN A 248 0.78 -10.97 -5.83
CA GLN A 248 1.75 -10.17 -5.08
C GLN A 248 1.09 -8.92 -4.49
N ALA A 249 0.26 -8.21 -5.25
CA ALA A 249 -0.51 -7.07 -4.74
C ALA A 249 -1.44 -7.49 -3.58
N VAL A 250 -2.16 -8.59 -3.72
CA VAL A 250 -3.03 -9.14 -2.66
C VAL A 250 -2.23 -9.47 -1.40
N ARG A 251 -1.05 -10.10 -1.54
CA ARG A 251 -0.16 -10.41 -0.42
C ARG A 251 0.44 -9.15 0.22
N ALA A 252 0.75 -8.12 -0.55
CA ALA A 252 1.20 -6.83 -0.03
C ALA A 252 0.12 -6.17 0.84
N VAL A 253 -1.13 -6.15 0.38
CA VAL A 253 -2.28 -5.68 1.18
C VAL A 253 -2.41 -6.49 2.48
N SER A 254 -2.36 -7.82 2.40
CA SER A 254 -2.40 -8.70 3.58
C SER A 254 -1.30 -8.35 4.59
N THR A 255 -0.11 -8.03 4.09
CA THR A 255 1.04 -7.64 4.92
C THR A 255 0.76 -6.32 5.65
N VAL A 256 0.20 -5.31 4.98
CA VAL A 256 -0.21 -4.05 5.61
C VAL A 256 -1.25 -4.29 6.71
N LEU A 257 -2.29 -5.07 6.44
CA LEU A 257 -3.33 -5.39 7.41
C LEU A 257 -2.75 -6.13 8.64
N THR A 258 -1.86 -7.08 8.40
CA THR A 258 -1.16 -7.83 9.44
C THR A 258 -0.25 -6.93 10.27
N ALA A 259 0.53 -6.07 9.62
CA ALA A 259 1.41 -5.10 10.28
C ALA A 259 0.62 -4.16 11.19
N THR A 260 -0.49 -3.61 10.68
CA THR A 260 -1.41 -2.76 11.46
C THR A 260 -1.90 -3.47 12.72
N ASN A 261 -2.33 -4.71 12.59
CA ASN A 261 -2.83 -5.50 13.73
C ASN A 261 -1.73 -5.85 14.75
N LYS A 262 -0.53 -6.20 14.26
CA LYS A 262 0.64 -6.44 15.12
C LYS A 262 1.03 -5.18 15.88
N PHE A 263 1.04 -4.02 15.23
CA PHE A 263 1.36 -2.75 15.85
C PHE A 263 0.38 -2.40 16.97
N LEU A 264 -0.93 -2.51 16.72
CA LEU A 264 -1.96 -2.32 17.74
C LEU A 264 -1.79 -3.29 18.94
N SER A 265 -1.34 -4.51 18.68
CA SER A 265 -1.08 -5.48 19.75
C SER A 265 0.09 -5.04 20.63
N LYS A 266 1.18 -4.54 20.03
CA LYS A 266 2.34 -4.00 20.75
C LYS A 266 1.94 -2.82 21.65
N ILE A 267 1.14 -1.88 21.13
CA ILE A 267 0.67 -0.73 21.92
C ILE A 267 -0.13 -1.21 23.13
N ARG A 268 -1.09 -2.12 22.94
CA ARG A 268 -1.91 -2.64 24.04
C ARG A 268 -1.10 -3.38 25.10
N GLN A 269 -0.05 -4.09 24.70
CA GLN A 269 0.86 -4.75 25.64
C GLN A 269 1.63 -3.72 26.48
N ARG A 270 2.11 -2.63 25.85
CA ARG A 270 2.77 -1.52 26.56
C ARG A 270 1.83 -0.85 27.56
N GLU A 271 0.62 -0.48 27.13
CA GLU A 271 -0.40 0.13 27.99
C GLU A 271 -0.74 -0.74 29.22
N ARG A 272 -0.85 -2.06 29.03
CA ARG A 272 -1.09 -3.01 30.14
C ARG A 272 0.09 -3.06 31.09
N ALA A 273 1.32 -3.12 30.59
CA ALA A 273 2.52 -3.15 31.42
C ALA A 273 2.65 -1.87 32.27
N GLU A 274 2.40 -0.71 31.65
CA GLU A 274 2.41 0.58 32.32
C GLU A 274 1.33 0.66 33.41
N SER A 275 0.11 0.19 33.14
CA SER A 275 -0.98 0.15 34.11
C SER A 275 -0.64 -0.73 35.32
N VAL A 276 -0.02 -1.89 35.11
CA VAL A 276 0.44 -2.77 36.19
C VAL A 276 1.55 -2.11 37.01
N ALA A 277 2.50 -1.44 36.35
CA ALA A 277 3.59 -0.75 37.03
C ALA A 277 3.10 0.42 37.91
N VAL A 278 2.04 1.13 37.47
CA VAL A 278 1.43 2.21 38.27
C VAL A 278 0.77 1.65 39.53
N VAL A 279 0.05 0.52 39.42
CA VAL A 279 -0.62 -0.10 40.57
C VAL A 279 0.39 -0.69 41.55
N ALA A 280 1.55 -1.17 41.06
CA ALA A 280 2.59 -1.76 41.91
C ALA A 280 3.47 -0.72 42.63
N ARG A 281 3.34 0.57 42.39
CA ARG A 281 4.04 1.60 43.16
C ARG A 281 3.46 1.67 44.57
N PRO A 282 4.28 1.48 45.62
CA PRO A 282 3.80 1.65 47.01
C PRO A 282 3.30 3.10 47.16
N PRO A 283 2.25 3.32 47.95
CA PRO A 283 1.76 4.67 48.22
C PRO A 283 2.93 5.48 48.79
N ILE A 284 3.19 6.66 48.20
CA ILE A 284 4.17 7.60 48.74
C ILE A 284 3.63 7.94 50.14
N MET A 285 4.28 7.43 51.18
CA MET A 285 4.03 7.89 52.55
C MET A 285 4.42 9.37 52.59
N GLN A 286 3.42 10.23 52.56
CA GLN A 286 3.61 11.63 52.92
C GLN A 286 4.06 11.63 54.38
N GLU A 287 5.33 11.80 54.62
CA GLU A 287 5.83 12.19 55.92
C GLU A 287 5.18 13.54 56.29
N PHE A 288 4.10 13.43 57.04
CA PHE A 288 3.58 14.61 57.73
C PHE A 288 4.64 15.00 58.77
N GLY A 289 5.49 15.97 58.39
CA GLY A 289 6.37 16.61 59.34
C GLY A 289 5.55 17.20 60.45
N ALA A 290 5.66 16.57 61.62
CA ALA A 290 5.11 17.11 62.87
C ALA A 290 5.82 18.44 63.13
N VAL A 291 5.11 19.54 62.90
CA VAL A 291 5.49 20.86 63.43
C VAL A 291 5.22 20.80 64.92
N ILE A 292 6.22 20.50 65.70
CA ILE A 292 6.20 20.70 67.14
C ILE A 292 6.47 22.17 67.35
N ARG A 293 5.50 22.86 67.99
CA ARG A 293 5.68 24.20 68.58
C ARG A 293 6.41 24.11 69.88
#